data_ed984940b88d272ded5864f709c55aa4
#
_entry.id   ed984940b88d272ded5864f709c55aa4
#
_cell.length_a   1.000
_cell.length_b   1.000
_cell.length_c   1.000
_cell.angle_alpha   90.00
_cell.angle_beta   90.00
_cell.angle_gamma   90.00
#
_symmetry.space_group_name_H-M   'P 1'
#
loop_
_entity.id
_entity.type
_entity.pdbx_description
1 polymer ?
#
loop_
_entity_poly.entity_id
_entity_poly.type
_entity_poly.pdbx_seq_one_letter_code
_entity_poly.pdbx_strand_id
1 'polypeptide(L)'
;MKNAEEMRKIAEAHGGEIINGYTIEDMYERQNKAIEREAKNGNRRTLFEVHETIYDVWEKEMRRTYEELGYRFENVGMINGVWQKDIYICW
;
A
#
# COMPACT_ATOMS: atom_id res chain seq x y z
N MET A 1 -7.95 10.96 2.20
CA MET A 1 -6.82 10.40 1.42
C MET A 1 -5.59 11.28 1.64
N LYS A 2 -4.43 10.69 1.84
CA LYS A 2 -3.20 11.48 2.00
C LYS A 2 -2.79 12.12 0.69
N ASN A 3 -2.27 13.34 0.76
CA ASN A 3 -1.68 14.03 -0.38
C ASN A 3 -0.21 13.61 -0.55
N ALA A 4 0.40 14.03 -1.65
CA ALA A 4 1.77 13.66 -1.98
C ALA A 4 2.79 14.17 -0.94
N GLU A 5 2.53 15.32 -0.33
CA GLU A 5 3.42 15.89 0.69
C GLU A 5 3.45 15.03 1.95
N GLU A 6 2.30 14.56 2.41
CA GLU A 6 2.22 13.66 3.56
C GLU A 6 2.93 12.34 3.28
N MET A 7 2.82 11.81 2.07
CA MET A 7 3.51 10.60 1.66
C MET A 7 5.03 10.79 1.63
N ARG A 8 5.51 11.94 1.20
CA ARG A 8 6.94 12.26 1.24
C ARG A 8 7.49 12.28 2.66
N LYS A 9 6.74 12.82 3.60
CA LYS A 9 7.13 12.81 5.01
C LYS A 9 7.29 11.40 5.55
N ILE A 10 6.40 10.50 5.18
CA ILE A 10 6.49 9.09 5.55
C ILE A 10 7.73 8.45 4.93
N ALA A 11 7.98 8.70 3.65
CA ALA A 11 9.15 8.17 2.96
C ALA A 11 10.46 8.68 3.57
N GLU A 12 10.54 9.97 3.91
CA GLU A 12 11.69 10.56 4.58
C GLU A 12 11.98 9.93 5.93
N ALA A 13 10.94 9.58 6.69
CA ALA A 13 11.08 8.90 7.98
C ALA A 13 11.72 7.51 7.83
N HIS A 14 11.65 6.91 6.64
CA HIS A 14 12.26 5.62 6.32
C HIS A 14 13.59 5.75 5.57
N GLY A 15 14.12 6.96 5.48
CA GLY A 15 15.43 7.21 4.88
C GLY A 15 15.49 7.05 3.37
N GLY A 16 14.32 6.95 2.69
CA GLY A 16 14.28 6.78 1.24
C GLY A 16 14.89 5.46 0.75
N GLU A 17 14.87 4.42 1.58
CA GLU A 17 15.45 3.13 1.26
C GLU A 17 14.87 2.55 -0.03
N ILE A 18 15.77 2.05 -0.90
CA ILE A 18 15.38 1.41 -2.17
C ILE A 18 15.50 -0.10 -2.02
N ILE A 19 14.41 -0.82 -2.25
CA ILE A 19 14.39 -2.28 -2.19
C ILE A 19 13.82 -2.82 -3.49
N ASN A 20 14.57 -3.67 -4.18
CA ASN A 20 14.21 -4.22 -5.48
C ASN A 20 13.83 -3.13 -6.52
N GLY A 21 14.51 -1.98 -6.48
CA GLY A 21 14.25 -0.86 -7.38
C GLY A 21 13.08 0.03 -6.99
N TYR A 22 12.46 -0.22 -5.84
CA TYR A 22 11.32 0.56 -5.35
C TYR A 22 11.65 1.25 -4.04
N THR A 23 11.16 2.47 -3.88
CA THR A 23 11.14 3.16 -2.58
C THR A 23 9.75 3.00 -1.97
N ILE A 24 9.63 3.21 -0.65
CA ILE A 24 8.31 3.22 -0.02
C ILE A 24 7.44 4.35 -0.57
N GLU A 25 8.05 5.46 -0.95
CA GLU A 25 7.34 6.57 -1.60
C GLU A 25 6.69 6.12 -2.90
N ASP A 26 7.41 5.36 -3.74
CA ASP A 26 6.86 4.81 -4.98
C ASP A 26 5.66 3.92 -4.72
N MET A 27 5.71 3.10 -3.67
CA MET A 27 4.61 2.21 -3.31
C MET A 27 3.39 3.00 -2.86
N TYR A 28 3.57 4.02 -2.03
CA TYR A 28 2.46 4.88 -1.59
C TYR A 28 1.85 5.64 -2.76
N GLU A 29 2.65 6.18 -3.66
CA GLU A 29 2.14 6.87 -4.84
C GLU A 29 1.30 5.95 -5.73
N ARG A 30 1.81 4.76 -5.98
CA ARG A 30 1.10 3.74 -6.77
C ARG A 30 -0.23 3.36 -6.12
N GLN A 31 -0.22 3.10 -4.82
CA GLN A 31 -1.43 2.72 -4.09
C GLN A 31 -2.45 3.85 -4.07
N ASN A 32 -2.01 5.07 -3.83
CA ASN A 32 -2.92 6.22 -3.79
C ASN A 32 -3.55 6.51 -5.15
N LYS A 33 -2.80 6.36 -6.23
CA LYS A 33 -3.36 6.49 -7.58
C LYS A 33 -4.42 5.43 -7.86
N ALA A 34 -4.18 4.21 -7.41
CA ALA A 34 -5.15 3.13 -7.57
C ALA A 34 -6.43 3.40 -6.78
N ILE A 35 -6.30 3.85 -5.52
CA ILE A 35 -7.44 4.21 -4.67
C ILE A 35 -8.25 5.33 -5.32
N GLU A 36 -7.58 6.39 -5.76
CA GLU A 36 -8.26 7.53 -6.37
C GLU A 36 -8.98 7.13 -7.65
N ARG A 37 -8.34 6.35 -8.51
CA ARG A 37 -8.95 5.84 -9.73
C ARG A 37 -10.22 5.06 -9.45
N GLU A 38 -10.18 4.12 -8.52
CA GLU A 38 -11.32 3.27 -8.21
C GLU A 38 -12.42 4.06 -7.48
N ALA A 39 -12.06 4.99 -6.61
CA ALA A 39 -13.03 5.86 -5.94
C ALA A 39 -13.80 6.73 -6.95
N LYS A 40 -13.13 7.26 -7.95
CA LYS A 40 -13.77 8.03 -9.02
C LYS A 40 -14.73 7.20 -9.86
N ASN A 41 -14.48 5.89 -9.96
CA ASN A 41 -15.35 4.94 -10.65
C ASN A 41 -16.50 4.42 -9.76
N GLY A 42 -16.62 4.93 -8.54
CA GLY A 42 -17.65 4.51 -7.59
C GLY A 42 -17.34 3.23 -6.84
N ASN A 43 -16.15 2.68 -6.97
CA ASN A 43 -15.71 1.49 -6.25
C ASN A 43 -15.20 1.85 -4.85
N ARG A 44 -15.27 0.89 -3.93
CA ARG A 44 -14.86 1.06 -2.54
C ARG A 44 -13.68 0.18 -2.15
N ARG A 45 -13.02 -0.41 -3.12
CA ARG A 45 -11.83 -1.23 -2.90
C ARG A 45 -10.98 -1.29 -4.16
N THR A 46 -9.71 -1.59 -3.97
CA THR A 46 -8.79 -1.89 -5.06
C THR A 46 -7.74 -2.88 -4.58
N LEU A 47 -7.00 -3.47 -5.50
CA LEU A 47 -5.90 -4.35 -5.14
C LEU A 47 -4.84 -3.57 -4.36
N PHE A 48 -4.22 -4.26 -3.40
CA PHE A 48 -3.07 -3.73 -2.68
C PHE A 48 -1.86 -3.79 -3.62
N GLU A 49 -1.43 -2.62 -4.08
CA GLU A 49 -0.47 -2.46 -5.18
C GLU A 49 1.00 -2.66 -4.79
N VAL A 50 1.26 -3.36 -3.70
CA VAL A 50 2.62 -3.69 -3.30
C VAL A 50 3.09 -4.91 -4.08
N HIS A 51 4.22 -4.80 -4.74
CA HIS A 51 4.79 -5.90 -5.50
C HIS A 51 5.11 -7.08 -4.58
N GLU A 52 4.75 -8.30 -4.98
CA GLU A 52 4.88 -9.48 -4.13
C GLU A 52 6.31 -9.74 -3.62
N THR A 53 7.33 -9.35 -4.38
CA THR A 53 8.73 -9.54 -3.98
C THR A 53 9.16 -8.65 -2.82
N ILE A 54 8.38 -7.64 -2.48
CA ILE A 54 8.69 -6.68 -1.42
C ILE A 54 7.62 -6.64 -0.32
N TYR A 55 6.64 -7.56 -0.36
CA TYR A 55 5.60 -7.64 0.67
C TYR A 55 6.19 -7.79 2.07
N ASP A 56 7.21 -8.62 2.23
CA ASP A 56 7.84 -8.87 3.53
C ASP A 56 8.45 -7.62 4.14
N VAL A 57 8.84 -6.66 3.29
CA VAL A 57 9.50 -5.44 3.72
C VAL A 57 8.50 -4.32 4.01
N TRP A 58 7.57 -4.08 3.08
CA TRP A 58 6.69 -2.91 3.14
C TRP A 58 5.28 -3.18 3.63
N GLU A 59 4.82 -4.42 3.57
CA GLU A 59 3.42 -4.76 3.86
C GLU A 59 2.96 -4.27 5.22
N LYS A 60 3.67 -4.61 6.28
CA LYS A 60 3.26 -4.24 7.66
C LYS A 60 3.15 -2.74 7.83
N GLU A 61 4.07 -2.01 7.26
CA GLU A 61 4.16 -0.58 7.43
C GLU A 61 3.09 0.15 6.64
N MET A 62 2.93 -0.20 5.39
CA MET A 62 1.89 0.37 4.54
C MET A 62 0.51 0.04 5.09
N ARG A 63 0.28 -1.21 5.49
CA ARG A 63 -0.99 -1.63 6.09
C ARG A 63 -1.32 -0.81 7.32
N ARG A 64 -0.38 -0.69 8.27
CA ARG A 64 -0.58 0.11 9.48
C ARG A 64 -0.92 1.56 9.15
N THR A 65 -0.18 2.17 8.23
CA THR A 65 -0.39 3.55 7.81
C THR A 65 -1.80 3.77 7.29
N TYR A 66 -2.27 2.89 6.39
CA TYR A 66 -3.61 3.00 5.83
C TYR A 66 -4.70 2.68 6.86
N GLU A 67 -4.47 1.70 7.74
CA GLU A 67 -5.42 1.38 8.80
C GLU A 67 -5.62 2.56 9.76
N GLU A 68 -4.55 3.26 10.11
CA GLU A 68 -4.62 4.48 10.93
C GLU A 68 -5.42 5.60 10.26
N LEU A 69 -5.51 5.58 8.93
CA LEU A 69 -6.31 6.52 8.15
C LEU A 69 -7.77 6.08 7.95
N GLY A 70 -8.15 4.93 8.49
CA GLY A 70 -9.50 4.42 8.38
C GLY A 70 -9.74 3.42 7.26
N TYR A 71 -8.70 3.03 6.52
CA TYR A 71 -8.82 1.98 5.50
C TYR A 71 -8.87 0.60 6.14
N ARG A 72 -9.44 -0.36 5.41
CA ARG A 72 -9.49 -1.77 5.82
C ARG A 72 -8.82 -2.63 4.77
N PHE A 73 -8.36 -3.79 5.16
CA PHE A 73 -7.75 -4.75 4.25
C PHE A 73 -8.53 -6.06 4.25
N GLU A 74 -8.63 -6.68 3.09
CA GLU A 74 -9.23 -7.99 2.89
C GLU A 74 -8.19 -8.96 2.35
N ASN A 75 -8.31 -10.23 2.74
CA ASN A 75 -7.44 -11.32 2.28
C ASN A 75 -5.96 -11.15 2.64
N VAL A 76 -5.66 -10.39 3.69
CA VAL A 76 -4.29 -10.24 4.16
C VAL A 76 -3.81 -11.54 4.78
N GLY A 77 -2.63 -11.99 4.38
CA GLY A 77 -1.99 -13.14 4.99
C GLY A 77 -1.22 -14.00 4.00
N MET A 78 -0.69 -15.09 4.52
CA MET A 78 0.05 -16.06 3.75
C MET A 78 -0.66 -17.41 3.77
N ILE A 79 -0.65 -18.11 2.65
CA ILE A 79 -1.14 -19.48 2.53
C ILE A 79 0.05 -20.32 2.08
N ASN A 80 0.40 -21.35 2.89
CA ASN A 80 1.54 -22.23 2.61
C ASN A 80 2.86 -21.45 2.40
N GLY A 81 3.09 -20.38 3.18
CA GLY A 81 4.29 -19.58 3.09
C GLY A 81 4.33 -18.58 1.92
N VAL A 82 3.23 -18.44 1.20
CA VAL A 82 3.13 -17.52 0.05
C VAL A 82 2.04 -16.49 0.31
N TRP A 83 2.34 -15.22 0.01
CA TRP A 83 1.36 -14.15 0.13
C TRP A 83 0.19 -14.35 -0.82
N GLN A 84 -1.02 -14.05 -0.36
CA GLN A 84 -2.20 -14.06 -1.20
C GLN A 84 -2.08 -12.97 -2.27
N LYS A 85 -2.47 -13.32 -3.51
CA LYS A 85 -2.34 -12.42 -4.65
C LYS A 85 -3.45 -11.37 -4.73
N ASP A 86 -4.56 -11.59 -4.04
CA ASP A 86 -5.76 -10.77 -4.10
C ASP A 86 -6.04 -10.06 -2.77
N ILE A 87 -5.01 -9.44 -2.21
CA ILE A 87 -5.16 -8.57 -1.05
C ILE A 87 -5.80 -7.26 -1.53
N TYR A 88 -6.91 -6.87 -0.90
CA TYR A 88 -7.62 -5.63 -1.23
C TYR A 88 -7.49 -4.62 -0.11
N ILE A 89 -7.37 -3.36 -0.49
CA ILE A 89 -7.53 -2.21 0.41
C ILE A 89 -8.92 -1.61 0.15
N CYS A 90 -9.65 -1.35 1.22
CA CYS A 90 -11.05 -0.93 1.18
C CYS A 90 -11.25 0.37 1.93
N TRP A 91 -12.23 1.14 1.50
CA TRP A 91 -12.58 2.41 2.17
C TRP A 91 -14.08 2.64 2.29
#